data_6c3ca7ef5d6d50c4e14a0fa28a9a78be
#
_entry.id   6c3ca7ef5d6d50c4e14a0fa28a9a78be
#
_cell.length_a   1.000
_cell.length_b   1.000
_cell.length_c   1.000
_cell.angle_alpha   90.00
_cell.angle_beta   90.00
_cell.angle_gamma   90.00
#
_symmetry.space_group_name_H-M   'P 1'
#
loop_
_entity.id
_entity.type
_entity.pdbx_description
1 polymer ?
#
loop_
_entity_poly.entity_id
_entity_poly.type
_entity_poly.pdbx_seq_one_letter_code
_entity_poly.pdbx_strand_id
1 'polypeptide(L)'
;MSRVGIVAEGGGTKAAYSAGVLKCLLEHDIVLPYCVGISAGTEILLSYVSKQVDRLEVTGIDAPCQKGVVGLRPFFKEGSIFGIEATYDFIESRVPLDLDKFQKSETQMEVGLYNLKTHKVEYFDKSY
;
A
#
# COMPACT_ATOMS: atom_id res chain seq x y z
N MET A 1 -17.17 -22.49 -5.43
CA MET A 1 -16.87 -21.37 -4.51
C MET A 1 -16.61 -20.13 -5.34
N SER A 2 -17.31 -19.03 -5.08
CA SER A 2 -17.03 -17.74 -5.72
C SER A 2 -15.66 -17.24 -5.25
N ARG A 3 -14.76 -16.98 -6.18
CA ARG A 3 -13.46 -16.38 -5.87
C ARG A 3 -13.67 -14.87 -5.80
N VAL A 4 -13.47 -14.31 -4.63
CA VAL A 4 -13.57 -12.86 -4.39
C VAL A 4 -12.16 -12.33 -4.16
N GLY A 5 -11.87 -11.20 -4.77
CA GLY A 5 -10.59 -10.51 -4.61
C GLY A 5 -10.79 -9.01 -4.43
N ILE A 6 -9.72 -8.31 -4.09
CA ILE A 6 -9.67 -6.85 -3.97
C ILE A 6 -8.75 -6.30 -5.07
N VAL A 7 -9.21 -5.24 -5.72
CA VAL A 7 -8.36 -4.40 -6.56
C VAL A 7 -8.30 -3.02 -5.90
N ALA A 8 -7.11 -2.64 -5.46
CA ALA A 8 -6.85 -1.32 -4.89
C ALA A 8 -6.11 -0.45 -5.91
N GLU A 9 -6.82 0.51 -6.48
CA GLU A 9 -6.25 1.43 -7.46
C GLU A 9 -5.28 2.45 -6.83
N GLY A 10 -4.47 3.07 -7.67
CA GLY A 10 -3.68 4.23 -7.29
C GLY A 10 -4.56 5.45 -7.05
N GLY A 11 -4.02 6.44 -6.38
CA GLY A 11 -4.77 7.68 -6.13
C GLY A 11 -4.13 8.58 -5.07
N GLY A 12 -2.89 8.29 -4.67
CA GLY A 12 -2.19 9.06 -3.65
C GLY A 12 -2.99 9.10 -2.34
N THR A 13 -3.28 10.29 -1.83
CA THR A 13 -3.99 10.50 -0.56
C THR A 13 -5.43 9.95 -0.53
N LYS A 14 -6.04 9.70 -1.69
CA LYS A 14 -7.39 9.10 -1.77
C LYS A 14 -7.42 7.65 -1.30
N ALA A 15 -6.26 6.98 -1.25
CA ALA A 15 -6.14 5.64 -0.69
C ALA A 15 -6.57 5.55 0.78
N ALA A 16 -6.67 6.68 1.50
CA ALA A 16 -7.21 6.73 2.85
C ALA A 16 -8.60 6.09 2.98
N TYR A 17 -9.46 6.30 1.99
CA TYR A 17 -10.79 5.65 1.98
C TYR A 17 -10.65 4.12 1.90
N SER A 18 -9.83 3.63 0.98
CA SER A 18 -9.58 2.20 0.81
C SER A 18 -8.90 1.59 2.05
N ALA A 19 -7.99 2.33 2.70
CA ALA A 19 -7.39 1.90 3.96
C ALA A 19 -8.45 1.71 5.06
N GLY A 20 -9.42 2.61 5.16
CA GLY A 20 -10.55 2.47 6.09
C GLY A 20 -11.40 1.23 5.82
N VAL A 21 -11.68 0.93 4.55
CA VAL A 21 -12.40 -0.29 4.16
C VAL A 21 -11.61 -1.54 4.54
N LEU A 22 -10.31 -1.59 4.20
CA LEU A 22 -9.43 -2.72 4.52
C LEU A 22 -9.28 -2.92 6.04
N LYS A 23 -9.21 -1.82 6.80
CA LYS A 23 -9.20 -1.85 8.26
C LYS A 23 -10.47 -2.50 8.79
N CYS A 24 -11.63 -2.06 8.31
CA CYS A 24 -12.92 -2.66 8.71
C CYS A 24 -12.97 -4.16 8.38
N LEU A 25 -12.47 -4.59 7.23
CA LEU A 25 -12.41 -6.01 6.88
C LEU A 25 -11.54 -6.80 7.86
N LEU A 26 -10.36 -6.30 8.21
CA LEU A 26 -9.47 -6.96 9.18
C LEU A 26 -10.07 -7.00 10.60
N GLU A 27 -10.75 -5.94 11.04
CA GLU A 27 -11.42 -5.88 12.34
C GLU A 27 -12.58 -6.90 12.46
N HIS A 28 -13.09 -7.37 11.31
CA HIS A 28 -14.12 -8.42 11.23
C HIS A 28 -13.56 -9.79 10.79
N ASP A 29 -12.25 -9.98 10.88
CA ASP A 29 -11.55 -11.20 10.47
C ASP A 29 -11.81 -11.62 9.00
N ILE A 30 -12.14 -10.65 8.15
CA ILE A 30 -12.36 -10.88 6.72
C ILE A 30 -11.05 -10.66 5.97
N VAL A 31 -10.44 -11.77 5.55
CA VAL A 31 -9.22 -11.76 4.72
C VAL A 31 -9.54 -12.41 3.38
N LEU A 32 -9.44 -11.64 2.31
CA LEU A 32 -9.73 -12.15 0.97
C LEU A 32 -8.50 -12.86 0.37
N PRO A 33 -8.72 -13.93 -0.41
CA PRO A 33 -7.63 -14.79 -0.86
C PRO A 33 -6.74 -14.19 -1.95
N TYR A 34 -7.19 -13.10 -2.60
CA TYR A 34 -6.47 -12.49 -3.71
C TYR A 34 -6.62 -10.97 -3.70
N CYS A 35 -5.53 -10.27 -3.97
CA CYS A 35 -5.56 -8.82 -4.12
C CYS A 35 -4.55 -8.32 -5.17
N VAL A 36 -4.90 -7.22 -5.82
CA VAL A 36 -4.04 -6.50 -6.77
C VAL A 36 -3.95 -5.05 -6.34
N GLY A 37 -2.72 -4.54 -6.24
CA GLY A 37 -2.45 -3.16 -5.88
C GLY A 37 -1.73 -2.36 -6.97
N ILE A 38 -2.06 -1.09 -7.07
CA ILE A 38 -1.38 -0.14 -7.96
C ILE A 38 -1.05 1.11 -7.16
N SER A 39 0.22 1.57 -7.20
CA SER A 39 0.66 2.80 -6.51
C SER A 39 0.27 2.78 -5.01
N ALA A 40 -0.38 3.82 -4.50
CA ALA A 40 -0.86 3.89 -3.11
C ALA A 40 -1.76 2.70 -2.71
N GLY A 41 -2.47 2.09 -3.65
CA GLY A 41 -3.22 0.86 -3.42
C GLY A 41 -2.33 -0.32 -3.02
N THR A 42 -1.12 -0.41 -3.56
CA THR A 42 -0.13 -1.42 -3.17
C THR A 42 0.27 -1.24 -1.70
N GLU A 43 0.56 -0.02 -1.29
CA GLU A 43 1.01 0.30 0.06
C GLU A 43 0.01 -0.12 1.15
N ILE A 44 -1.26 0.18 0.93
CA ILE A 44 -2.31 -0.23 1.88
C ILE A 44 -2.55 -1.74 1.86
N LEU A 45 -2.41 -2.39 0.69
CA LEU A 45 -2.56 -3.84 0.60
C LEU A 45 -1.41 -4.60 1.28
N LEU A 46 -0.18 -4.08 1.30
CA LEU A 46 0.91 -4.65 2.09
C LEU A 46 0.51 -4.79 3.57
N SER A 47 -0.07 -3.72 4.12
CA SER A 47 -0.56 -3.70 5.50
C SER A 47 -1.73 -4.66 5.72
N TYR A 48 -2.63 -4.78 4.75
CA TYR A 48 -3.77 -5.70 4.81
C TYR A 48 -3.32 -7.17 4.77
N VAL A 49 -2.44 -7.52 3.83
CA VAL A 49 -1.93 -8.88 3.66
C VAL A 49 -1.10 -9.34 4.85
N SER A 50 -0.33 -8.43 5.47
CA SER A 50 0.40 -8.69 6.72
C SER A 50 -0.47 -8.61 7.97
N LYS A 51 -1.78 -8.32 7.84
CA LYS A 51 -2.75 -8.17 8.95
C LYS A 51 -2.32 -7.13 9.99
N GLN A 52 -1.70 -6.06 9.55
CA GLN A 52 -1.24 -4.97 10.41
C GLN A 52 -2.26 -3.81 10.38
N VAL A 53 -3.27 -3.87 11.25
CA VAL A 53 -4.34 -2.87 11.33
C VAL A 53 -3.80 -1.47 11.60
N ASP A 54 -2.88 -1.34 12.57
CA ASP A 54 -2.28 -0.05 12.92
C ASP A 54 -1.46 0.53 11.74
N ARG A 55 -0.82 -0.34 10.94
CA ARG A 55 -0.08 0.09 9.75
C ARG A 55 -1.01 0.64 8.67
N LEU A 56 -2.23 0.12 8.52
CA LEU A 56 -3.23 0.68 7.59
C LEU A 56 -3.57 2.13 7.93
N GLU A 57 -3.71 2.44 9.22
CA GLU A 57 -3.99 3.80 9.68
C GLU A 57 -2.80 4.73 9.42
N VAL A 58 -1.61 4.30 9.82
CA VAL A 58 -0.38 5.06 9.58
C VAL A 58 -0.14 5.30 8.09
N THR A 59 -0.29 4.28 7.26
CA THR A 59 -0.04 4.38 5.80
C THR A 59 -1.10 5.20 5.09
N GLY A 60 -2.37 4.98 5.38
CA GLY A 60 -3.48 5.59 4.65
C GLY A 60 -3.86 6.99 5.15
N ILE A 61 -3.63 7.30 6.43
CA ILE A 61 -4.11 8.53 7.07
C ILE A 61 -2.95 9.39 7.56
N ASP A 62 -2.09 8.85 8.43
CA ASP A 62 -1.08 9.66 9.11
C ASP A 62 0.04 10.12 8.16
N ALA A 63 0.57 9.23 7.35
CA ALA A 63 1.69 9.54 6.45
C ALA A 63 1.35 10.65 5.45
N PRO A 64 0.18 10.63 4.75
CA PRO A 64 -0.20 11.72 3.85
C PRO A 64 -0.36 13.08 4.54
N CYS A 65 -0.63 13.10 5.84
CA CYS A 65 -0.82 14.31 6.64
C CYS A 65 0.51 14.87 7.20
N GLN A 66 1.62 14.15 7.07
CA GLN A 66 2.90 14.59 7.60
C GLN A 66 3.49 15.77 6.84
N LYS A 67 4.08 16.70 7.58
CA LYS A 67 4.83 17.82 6.98
C LYS A 67 6.04 17.28 6.22
N GLY A 68 6.13 17.65 4.94
CA GLY A 68 7.26 17.26 4.08
C GLY A 68 7.02 16.01 3.25
N VAL A 69 5.88 15.34 3.40
CA VAL A 69 5.45 14.25 2.53
C VAL A 69 4.81 14.77 1.24
N VAL A 70 4.06 15.87 1.33
CA VAL A 70 3.43 16.49 0.15
C VAL A 70 3.75 17.99 0.14
N GLY A 71 4.09 18.55 -1.02
CA GLY A 71 4.28 19.98 -1.25
C GLY A 71 5.63 20.40 -1.79
N LEU A 72 6.01 21.65 -1.51
CA LEU A 72 7.24 22.23 -2.05
C LEU A 72 8.52 21.65 -1.43
N ARG A 73 8.49 21.22 -0.18
CA ARG A 73 9.68 20.70 0.49
C ARG A 73 10.22 19.42 -0.18
N PRO A 74 9.40 18.38 -0.43
CA PRO A 74 9.86 17.22 -1.19
C PRO A 74 10.21 17.60 -2.64
N PHE A 75 9.52 18.58 -3.25
CA PHE A 75 9.85 19.04 -4.59
C PHE A 75 11.30 19.54 -4.68
N PHE A 76 11.77 20.34 -3.73
CA PHE A 76 13.16 20.82 -3.71
C PHE A 76 14.17 19.75 -3.29
N LYS A 77 13.75 18.76 -2.48
CA LYS A 77 14.65 17.71 -1.97
C LYS A 77 14.73 16.48 -2.89
N GLU A 78 13.62 16.05 -3.44
CA GLU A 78 13.46 14.79 -4.18
C GLU A 78 13.03 15.00 -5.64
N GLY A 79 12.81 16.26 -6.07
CA GLY A 79 12.32 16.57 -7.43
C GLY A 79 10.86 16.19 -7.68
N SER A 80 10.11 15.84 -6.64
CA SER A 80 8.71 15.43 -6.71
C SER A 80 7.87 16.15 -5.67
N ILE A 81 6.60 16.43 -6.00
CA ILE A 81 5.63 16.99 -5.05
C ILE A 81 5.29 15.99 -3.94
N PHE A 82 5.49 14.70 -4.20
CA PHE A 82 5.34 13.62 -3.22
C PHE A 82 6.72 13.16 -2.77
N GLY A 83 7.00 13.31 -1.48
CA GLY A 83 8.22 12.83 -0.83
C GLY A 83 8.12 11.34 -0.55
N ILE A 84 8.58 10.52 -1.48
CA ILE A 84 8.51 9.06 -1.35
C ILE A 84 9.38 8.59 -0.20
N GLU A 85 10.64 9.06 -0.12
CA GLU A 85 11.55 8.73 0.98
C GLU A 85 10.96 9.14 2.33
N ALA A 86 10.48 10.39 2.45
CA ALA A 86 9.89 10.89 3.68
C ALA A 86 8.65 10.09 4.11
N THR A 87 7.86 9.60 3.13
CA THR A 87 6.69 8.75 3.40
C THR A 87 7.11 7.41 3.98
N TYR A 88 8.07 6.72 3.32
CA TYR A 88 8.54 5.42 3.79
C TYR A 88 9.23 5.52 5.14
N ASP A 89 10.13 6.50 5.33
CA ASP A 89 10.80 6.73 6.61
C ASP A 89 9.79 6.93 7.75
N PHE A 90 8.73 7.70 7.48
CA PHE A 90 7.67 7.90 8.48
C PHE A 90 6.93 6.61 8.81
N ILE A 91 6.46 5.87 7.80
CA ILE A 91 5.69 4.64 8.00
C ILE A 91 6.55 3.60 8.73
N GLU A 92 7.77 3.34 8.24
CA GLU A 92 8.66 2.33 8.81
C GLU A 92 9.15 2.68 10.21
N SER A 93 9.29 3.98 10.54
CA SER A 93 9.62 4.40 11.91
C SER A 93 8.50 4.20 12.91
N ARG A 94 7.25 4.15 12.45
CA ARG A 94 6.06 4.01 13.28
C ARG A 94 5.59 2.56 13.42
N VAL A 95 5.36 1.93 12.29
CA VAL A 95 4.90 0.54 12.21
C VAL A 95 5.60 -0.14 11.05
N PRO A 96 6.79 -0.71 11.25
CA PRO A 96 7.54 -1.39 10.20
C PRO A 96 6.74 -2.55 9.62
N LEU A 97 6.94 -2.82 8.32
CA LEU A 97 6.28 -3.94 7.66
C LEU A 97 6.78 -5.27 8.23
N ASP A 98 5.85 -6.07 8.73
CA ASP A 98 6.11 -7.45 9.15
C ASP A 98 6.22 -8.35 7.91
N LEU A 99 7.43 -8.44 7.38
CA LEU A 99 7.74 -9.24 6.19
C LEU A 99 7.43 -10.73 6.40
N ASP A 100 7.63 -11.23 7.60
CA ASP A 100 7.34 -12.62 7.93
C ASP A 100 5.84 -12.92 7.82
N LYS A 101 4.99 -12.06 8.39
CA LYS A 101 3.54 -12.18 8.24
C LYS A 101 3.12 -12.01 6.79
N PHE A 102 3.70 -11.05 6.08
CA PHE A 102 3.42 -10.83 4.66
C PHE A 102 3.71 -12.08 3.83
N GLN A 103 4.90 -12.66 3.97
CA GLN A 103 5.32 -13.84 3.21
C GLN A 103 4.51 -15.11 3.56
N LYS A 104 4.19 -15.30 4.83
CA LYS A 104 3.40 -16.45 5.32
C LYS A 104 1.91 -16.32 5.07
N SER A 105 1.43 -15.15 4.68
CA SER A 105 0.01 -14.94 4.38
C SER A 105 -0.44 -15.79 3.19
N GLU A 106 -1.59 -16.44 3.34
CA GLU A 106 -2.24 -17.23 2.27
C GLU A 106 -2.85 -16.34 1.18
N THR A 107 -3.03 -15.05 1.44
CA THR A 107 -3.51 -14.09 0.45
C THR A 107 -2.47 -13.93 -0.66
N GLN A 108 -2.86 -14.24 -1.88
CA GLN A 108 -2.05 -13.92 -3.06
C GLN A 108 -2.15 -12.41 -3.33
N MET A 109 -1.01 -11.78 -3.54
CA MET A 109 -0.95 -10.36 -3.86
C MET A 109 -0.12 -10.14 -5.11
N GLU A 110 -0.65 -9.33 -6.01
CA GLU A 110 0.06 -8.84 -7.19
C GLU A 110 0.17 -7.31 -7.16
N VAL A 111 1.27 -6.81 -7.69
CA VAL A 111 1.55 -5.38 -7.87
C VAL A 111 1.58 -5.08 -9.36
N GLY A 112 0.72 -4.18 -9.81
CA GLY A 112 0.70 -3.71 -11.19
C GLY A 112 1.68 -2.56 -11.40
N LEU A 113 2.62 -2.74 -12.33
CA LEU A 113 3.62 -1.75 -12.72
C LEU A 113 3.55 -1.51 -14.23
N TYR A 114 3.81 -0.27 -14.64
CA TYR A 114 3.93 0.06 -16.05
C TYR A 114 5.40 0.05 -16.48
N ASN A 115 5.75 -0.86 -17.37
CA ASN A 115 7.11 -0.96 -17.89
C ASN A 115 7.34 0.07 -19.01
N LEU A 116 8.20 1.04 -18.76
CA LEU A 116 8.52 2.13 -19.70
C LEU A 116 9.26 1.66 -20.96
N LYS A 117 9.92 0.50 -20.92
CA LYS A 117 10.62 -0.06 -22.09
C LYS A 117 9.70 -0.82 -23.01
N THR A 118 8.81 -1.63 -22.43
CA THR A 118 7.88 -2.49 -23.20
C THR A 118 6.55 -1.81 -23.50
N HIS A 119 6.27 -0.66 -22.84
CA HIS A 119 5.00 0.05 -22.87
C HIS A 119 3.79 -0.83 -22.51
N LYS A 120 3.99 -1.74 -21.54
CA LYS A 120 2.96 -2.66 -21.06
C LYS A 120 2.83 -2.63 -19.54
N VAL A 121 1.65 -3.00 -19.08
CA VAL A 121 1.45 -3.28 -17.64
C VAL A 121 1.96 -4.68 -17.36
N GLU A 122 2.74 -4.83 -16.33
CA GLU A 122 3.30 -6.09 -15.84
C GLU A 122 2.87 -6.27 -14.38
N TYR A 123 2.60 -7.50 -13.98
CA TYR A 123 2.18 -7.85 -12.62
C TYR A 123 3.24 -8.70 -11.96
N PHE A 124 3.55 -8.37 -10.72
CA PHE A 124 4.56 -9.04 -9.91
C PHE A 124 3.93 -9.54 -8.63
N ASP A 125 4.16 -10.79 -8.30
CA ASP A 125 3.65 -11.42 -7.08
C ASP A 125 4.73 -11.50 -5.98
N LYS A 126 4.43 -12.20 -4.88
CA LYS A 126 5.33 -12.35 -3.74
C LYS A 126 6.63 -13.13 -4.05
N SER A 127 6.73 -13.79 -5.18
CA SER A 127 7.91 -14.58 -5.57
C SER A 127 9.00 -13.76 -6.25
N TYR A 128 8.68 -12.52 -6.62
CA TYR A 128 9.60 -11.59 -7.29
C TYR A 128 10.62 -10.96 -6.28
#